data_c26c1e6433818a34eeaca0aa71441918
#
_entry.id   c26c1e6433818a34eeaca0aa71441918
#
_cell.length_a   1.000
_cell.length_b   1.000
_cell.length_c   1.000
_cell.angle_alpha   90.00
_cell.angle_beta   90.00
_cell.angle_gamma   90.00
#
_symmetry.space_group_name_H-M   'P 1'
#
loop_
_entity.id
_entity.type
_entity.pdbx_description
1 polymer ?
#
loop_
_entity_poly.entity_id
_entity_poly.type
_entity_poly.pdbx_seq_one_letter_code
_entity_poly.pdbx_strand_id
1 'polypeptide(L)'
;KKYDFQRPSKIPYLETTGMPTRILLRKRRFKCYHCSKMMVAETPLVKKNHQIPRIINQKIAQKLIEKISMTDIAHQLSISTSTVIRKLNDFHFKHDFSCLPEIMSWDEYAFTKGKMSFIAQDFDNLNIITILKGRTQAVIRNHFLRYDRAVRCRVKIITMDMFSLYYDLAK
;
A
#
# COMPACT_ATOMS: atom_id res chain seq x y z
N LYS A 1 0.64 -42.04 -6.42
CA LYS A 1 1.94 -42.32 -7.06
C LYS A 1 2.47 -41.06 -7.75
N LYS A 2 3.81 -40.94 -7.83
CA LYS A 2 4.48 -39.90 -8.62
C LYS A 2 4.03 -40.03 -10.08
N TYR A 3 3.61 -38.91 -10.69
CA TYR A 3 3.12 -38.89 -12.06
C TYR A 3 4.10 -38.20 -12.98
N ASP A 4 4.05 -36.85 -13.06
CA ASP A 4 4.93 -36.06 -13.91
C ASP A 4 5.29 -34.72 -13.21
N PHE A 5 5.79 -33.76 -13.95
CA PHE A 5 6.05 -32.41 -13.48
C PHE A 5 5.12 -31.41 -14.14
N GLN A 6 4.70 -30.41 -13.40
CA GLN A 6 4.05 -29.24 -13.94
C GLN A 6 5.04 -28.47 -14.84
N ARG A 7 4.52 -27.71 -15.82
CA ARG A 7 5.37 -26.78 -16.58
C ARG A 7 6.08 -25.83 -15.64
N PRO A 8 7.36 -25.47 -15.91
CA PRO A 8 8.10 -24.56 -15.08
C PRO A 8 7.40 -23.18 -15.00
N SER A 9 7.27 -22.64 -13.79
CA SER A 9 6.74 -21.30 -13.53
C SER A 9 7.90 -20.37 -13.16
N LYS A 10 7.98 -19.21 -13.81
CA LYS A 10 8.93 -18.15 -13.48
C LYS A 10 8.39 -17.36 -12.30
N ILE A 11 9.05 -17.46 -11.16
CA ILE A 11 8.65 -16.80 -9.91
C ILE A 11 9.64 -15.67 -9.62
N PRO A 12 9.19 -14.41 -9.41
CA PRO A 12 10.08 -13.33 -9.00
C PRO A 12 10.69 -13.64 -7.64
N TYR A 13 11.94 -13.23 -7.45
CA TYR A 13 12.66 -13.38 -6.20
C TYR A 13 13.42 -12.09 -5.88
N LEU A 14 14.03 -12.01 -4.70
CA LEU A 14 14.86 -10.87 -4.36
C LEU A 14 16.04 -10.78 -5.31
N GLU A 15 16.46 -9.58 -5.60
CA GLU A 15 17.68 -9.32 -6.37
C GLU A 15 18.89 -10.03 -5.75
N THR A 16 19.72 -10.56 -6.59
CA THR A 16 21.00 -11.16 -6.19
C THR A 16 22.10 -10.31 -6.79
N THR A 17 23.00 -9.77 -5.98
CA THR A 17 24.11 -8.89 -6.42
C THR A 17 23.65 -7.70 -7.30
N GLY A 18 22.50 -7.08 -6.95
CA GLY A 18 21.93 -5.96 -7.72
C GLY A 18 21.22 -6.35 -9.01
N MET A 19 21.12 -7.67 -9.31
CA MET A 19 20.48 -8.17 -10.53
C MET A 19 19.09 -8.74 -10.24
N PRO A 20 18.06 -8.39 -11.04
CA PRO A 20 16.72 -8.96 -10.93
C PRO A 20 16.75 -10.48 -11.08
N THR A 21 16.30 -11.18 -10.06
CA THR A 21 16.39 -12.64 -9.99
C THR A 21 15.02 -13.30 -10.11
N ARG A 22 14.95 -14.42 -10.83
CA ARG A 22 13.75 -15.26 -10.96
C ARG A 22 14.08 -16.71 -10.68
N ILE A 23 13.19 -17.38 -9.91
CA ILE A 23 13.27 -18.82 -9.67
C ILE A 23 12.43 -19.54 -10.72
N LEU A 24 13.02 -20.52 -11.41
CA LEU A 24 12.30 -21.41 -12.28
C LEU A 24 11.78 -22.61 -11.47
N LEU A 25 10.55 -22.52 -10.98
CA LEU A 25 9.95 -23.52 -10.11
C LEU A 25 9.23 -24.59 -10.93
N ARG A 26 9.63 -25.85 -10.74
CA ARG A 26 9.04 -27.03 -11.35
C ARG A 26 8.45 -27.93 -10.27
N LYS A 27 7.12 -27.98 -10.15
CA LYS A 27 6.41 -28.76 -9.13
C LYS A 27 6.08 -30.15 -9.64
N ARG A 28 6.25 -31.17 -8.77
CA ARG A 28 5.85 -32.53 -9.07
C ARG A 28 4.34 -32.68 -8.95
N ARG A 29 3.75 -33.46 -9.85
CA ARG A 29 2.34 -33.89 -9.80
C ARG A 29 2.25 -35.34 -9.33
N PHE A 30 1.16 -35.63 -8.65
CA PHE A 30 0.80 -36.95 -8.15
C PHE A 30 -0.59 -37.34 -8.62
N LYS A 31 -0.79 -38.58 -8.99
CA LYS A 31 -2.11 -39.11 -9.36
C LYS A 31 -2.55 -40.16 -8.35
N CYS A 32 -3.79 -40.05 -7.85
CA CYS A 32 -4.41 -41.08 -7.04
C CYS A 32 -4.94 -42.19 -7.96
N TYR A 33 -4.62 -43.43 -7.65
CA TYR A 33 -5.10 -44.59 -8.45
C TYR A 33 -6.56 -44.93 -8.20
N HIS A 34 -7.08 -44.66 -7.00
CA HIS A 34 -8.48 -44.96 -6.68
C HIS A 34 -9.46 -43.97 -7.28
N CYS A 35 -9.18 -42.66 -7.16
CA CYS A 35 -10.11 -41.60 -7.59
C CYS A 35 -9.60 -40.81 -8.78
N SER A 36 -8.48 -41.16 -9.39
CA SER A 36 -7.82 -40.48 -10.51
C SER A 36 -7.57 -38.96 -10.30
N LYS A 37 -7.76 -38.44 -9.09
CA LYS A 37 -7.49 -37.03 -8.77
C LYS A 37 -6.01 -36.71 -8.89
N MET A 38 -5.73 -35.56 -9.48
CA MET A 38 -4.39 -35.02 -9.61
C MET A 38 -4.09 -34.04 -8.46
N MET A 39 -2.92 -34.18 -7.87
CA MET A 39 -2.41 -33.28 -6.82
C MET A 39 -1.05 -32.72 -7.25
N VAL A 40 -0.77 -31.49 -6.88
CA VAL A 40 0.52 -30.83 -7.14
C VAL A 40 1.26 -30.67 -5.81
N ALA A 41 2.57 -30.93 -5.81
CA ALA A 41 3.39 -30.73 -4.62
C ALA A 41 3.30 -29.28 -4.12
N GLU A 42 3.12 -29.11 -2.83
CA GLU A 42 3.17 -27.82 -2.17
C GLU A 42 4.62 -27.39 -1.96
N THR A 43 4.85 -26.13 -1.82
CA THR A 43 6.16 -25.52 -1.59
C THR A 43 6.01 -24.34 -0.63
N PRO A 44 6.97 -24.12 0.27
CA PRO A 44 6.94 -22.94 1.15
C PRO A 44 7.19 -21.63 0.41
N LEU A 45 7.74 -21.66 -0.82
CA LEU A 45 8.05 -20.45 -1.59
C LEU A 45 6.81 -19.64 -1.98
N VAL A 46 5.75 -20.32 -2.39
CA VAL A 46 4.51 -19.68 -2.85
C VAL A 46 3.30 -20.44 -2.36
N LYS A 47 2.24 -19.75 -2.01
CA LYS A 47 0.94 -20.36 -1.69
C LYS A 47 0.39 -21.10 -2.91
N LYS A 48 -0.54 -22.02 -2.68
CA LYS A 48 -1.27 -22.71 -3.74
C LYS A 48 -1.93 -21.69 -4.67
N ASN A 49 -1.81 -21.90 -5.96
CA ASN A 49 -2.33 -21.03 -7.04
C ASN A 49 -1.78 -19.58 -7.04
N HIS A 50 -0.67 -19.31 -6.36
CA HIS A 50 0.00 -18.02 -6.37
C HIS A 50 1.36 -18.13 -7.06
N GLN A 51 1.79 -17.02 -7.67
CA GLN A 51 3.11 -16.89 -8.32
C GLN A 51 4.01 -15.87 -7.62
N ILE A 52 3.48 -15.07 -6.70
CA ILE A 52 4.24 -14.06 -5.97
C ILE A 52 4.58 -14.61 -4.58
N PRO A 53 5.86 -14.81 -4.25
CA PRO A 53 6.31 -15.23 -2.94
C PRO A 53 5.99 -14.22 -1.83
N ARG A 54 5.85 -14.69 -0.59
CA ARG A 54 5.62 -13.82 0.57
C ARG A 54 6.73 -12.78 0.73
N ILE A 55 7.98 -13.17 0.48
CA ILE A 55 9.15 -12.28 0.59
C ILE A 55 9.06 -11.09 -0.39
N ILE A 56 8.53 -11.30 -1.59
CA ILE A 56 8.30 -10.22 -2.55
C ILE A 56 7.20 -9.26 -2.06
N ASN A 57 6.11 -9.78 -1.48
CA ASN A 57 5.08 -8.93 -0.88
C ASN A 57 5.65 -8.06 0.26
N GLN A 58 6.48 -8.63 1.12
CA GLN A 58 7.17 -7.88 2.18
C GLN A 58 8.11 -6.81 1.61
N LYS A 59 8.85 -7.14 0.54
CA LYS A 59 9.75 -6.16 -0.10
C LYS A 59 8.98 -5.03 -0.80
N ILE A 60 7.82 -5.32 -1.39
CA ILE A 60 6.92 -4.27 -1.93
C ILE A 60 6.51 -3.31 -0.81
N ALA A 61 6.04 -3.83 0.33
CA ALA A 61 5.64 -3.01 1.46
C ALA A 61 6.79 -2.12 1.96
N GLN A 62 7.99 -2.69 2.11
CA GLN A 62 9.18 -1.95 2.52
C GLN A 62 9.51 -0.80 1.54
N LYS A 63 9.53 -1.10 0.23
CA LYS A 63 9.85 -0.09 -0.79
C LYS A 63 8.78 1.01 -0.92
N LEU A 64 7.52 0.71 -0.63
CA LEU A 64 6.47 1.73 -0.58
C LEU A 64 6.70 2.73 0.56
N ILE A 65 7.25 2.29 1.69
CA ILE A 65 7.63 3.18 2.80
C ILE A 65 8.83 4.07 2.40
N GLU A 66 9.75 3.55 1.58
CA GLU A 66 10.90 4.29 1.06
C GLU A 66 10.54 5.40 0.05
N LYS A 67 9.24 5.66 -0.20
CA LYS A 67 8.73 6.67 -1.15
C LYS A 67 9.18 6.45 -2.61
N ILE A 68 9.44 5.20 -2.99
CA ILE A 68 9.81 4.81 -4.35
C ILE A 68 8.55 4.68 -5.22
N SER A 69 8.64 5.06 -6.50
CA SER A 69 7.51 4.95 -7.41
C SER A 69 7.08 3.50 -7.65
N MET A 70 5.79 3.25 -7.86
CA MET A 70 5.28 1.89 -8.12
C MET A 70 5.89 1.28 -9.39
N THR A 71 6.25 2.12 -10.36
CA THR A 71 6.92 1.69 -11.60
C THR A 71 8.33 1.21 -11.31
N ASP A 72 9.10 1.94 -10.49
CA ASP A 72 10.45 1.55 -10.12
C ASP A 72 10.46 0.28 -9.26
N ILE A 73 9.50 0.17 -8.32
CA ILE A 73 9.33 -1.07 -7.53
C ILE A 73 9.05 -2.26 -8.46
N ALA A 74 8.17 -2.09 -9.43
CA ALA A 74 7.83 -3.13 -10.40
C ALA A 74 9.06 -3.56 -11.22
N HIS A 75 9.86 -2.59 -11.68
CA HIS A 75 11.09 -2.84 -12.44
C HIS A 75 12.12 -3.59 -11.58
N GLN A 76 12.43 -3.09 -10.38
CA GLN A 76 13.41 -3.70 -9.47
C GLN A 76 13.05 -5.14 -9.08
N LEU A 77 11.76 -5.43 -8.88
CA LEU A 77 11.28 -6.76 -8.50
C LEU A 77 10.90 -7.65 -9.69
N SER A 78 11.10 -7.19 -10.94
CA SER A 78 10.72 -7.91 -12.17
C SER A 78 9.26 -8.39 -12.19
N ILE A 79 8.35 -7.55 -11.70
CA ILE A 79 6.89 -7.77 -11.70
C ILE A 79 6.19 -6.65 -12.47
N SER A 80 4.90 -6.79 -12.73
CA SER A 80 4.12 -5.71 -13.36
C SER A 80 3.70 -4.65 -12.34
N THR A 81 3.61 -3.38 -12.77
CA THR A 81 3.06 -2.28 -11.95
C THR A 81 1.66 -2.60 -11.43
N SER A 82 0.82 -3.26 -12.25
CA SER A 82 -0.50 -3.74 -11.82
C SER A 82 -0.43 -4.71 -10.64
N THR A 83 0.64 -5.51 -10.55
CA THR A 83 0.85 -6.40 -9.41
C THR A 83 1.21 -5.60 -8.15
N VAL A 84 2.04 -4.56 -8.27
CA VAL A 84 2.38 -3.66 -7.15
C VAL A 84 1.12 -2.97 -6.64
N ILE A 85 0.31 -2.38 -7.53
CA ILE A 85 -0.96 -1.71 -7.18
C ILE A 85 -1.92 -2.68 -6.48
N ARG A 86 -2.09 -3.90 -7.02
CA ARG A 86 -2.95 -4.91 -6.39
C ARG A 86 -2.45 -5.28 -4.99
N LYS A 87 -1.12 -5.37 -4.80
CA LYS A 87 -0.53 -5.66 -3.49
C LYS A 87 -0.66 -4.48 -2.53
N LEU A 88 -0.57 -3.26 -3.00
CA LEU A 88 -0.86 -2.07 -2.19
C LEU A 88 -2.30 -2.12 -1.63
N ASN A 89 -3.26 -2.53 -2.45
CA ASN A 89 -4.66 -2.66 -2.01
C ASN A 89 -4.87 -3.79 -0.98
N ASP A 90 -3.96 -4.78 -0.90
CA ASP A 90 -3.99 -5.81 0.14
C ASP A 90 -3.52 -5.27 1.51
N PHE A 91 -2.87 -4.10 1.56
CA PHE A 91 -2.45 -3.45 2.79
C PHE A 91 -3.56 -2.54 3.32
N HIS A 92 -4.19 -2.95 4.41
CA HIS A 92 -5.20 -2.13 5.10
C HIS A 92 -4.51 -1.24 6.13
N PHE A 93 -4.33 0.02 5.78
CA PHE A 93 -3.85 1.02 6.73
C PHE A 93 -5.02 1.47 7.61
N LYS A 94 -4.89 1.25 8.91
CA LYS A 94 -5.81 1.85 9.88
C LYS A 94 -5.30 3.25 10.19
N HIS A 95 -6.18 4.24 10.04
CA HIS A 95 -5.87 5.61 10.44
C HIS A 95 -5.75 5.68 11.96
N ASP A 96 -4.68 6.30 12.45
CA ASP A 96 -4.46 6.52 13.88
C ASP A 96 -5.11 7.84 14.30
N PHE A 97 -6.12 7.75 15.14
CA PHE A 97 -6.82 8.91 15.70
C PHE A 97 -6.33 9.28 17.11
N SER A 98 -5.23 8.71 17.59
CA SER A 98 -4.70 8.94 18.93
C SER A 98 -3.86 10.21 19.07
N CYS A 99 -3.31 10.72 17.96
CA CYS A 99 -2.42 11.86 18.00
C CYS A 99 -2.62 12.83 16.82
N LEU A 100 -2.35 14.11 17.08
CA LEU A 100 -2.18 15.16 16.07
C LEU A 100 -0.93 15.97 16.42
N PRO A 101 -0.18 16.50 15.45
CA PRO A 101 0.94 17.38 15.70
C PRO A 101 0.47 18.75 16.22
N GLU A 102 1.36 19.49 16.86
CA GLU A 102 1.07 20.85 17.35
C GLU A 102 0.93 21.85 16.20
N ILE A 103 1.67 21.64 15.12
CA ILE A 103 1.63 22.48 13.92
C ILE A 103 1.22 21.62 12.71
N MET A 104 0.12 21.98 12.07
CA MET A 104 -0.37 21.29 10.87
C MET A 104 -0.32 22.22 9.65
N SER A 105 -0.13 21.64 8.48
CA SER A 105 -0.36 22.31 7.21
C SER A 105 -1.58 21.70 6.51
N TRP A 106 -2.50 22.56 6.07
CA TRP A 106 -3.69 22.20 5.32
C TRP A 106 -3.56 22.75 3.89
N ASP A 107 -3.81 21.88 2.91
CA ASP A 107 -3.66 22.24 1.51
C ASP A 107 -4.64 21.42 0.65
N GLU A 108 -4.69 21.75 -0.63
CA GLU A 108 -5.49 21.08 -1.65
C GLU A 108 -4.59 20.26 -2.58
N TYR A 109 -5.05 19.06 -2.89
CA TYR A 109 -4.37 18.16 -3.79
C TYR A 109 -5.27 17.76 -4.96
N ALA A 110 -4.80 17.95 -6.19
CA ALA A 110 -5.49 17.50 -7.39
C ALA A 110 -5.26 16.00 -7.63
N PHE A 111 -6.22 15.17 -7.27
CA PHE A 111 -6.11 13.71 -7.43
C PHE A 111 -6.41 13.25 -8.86
N THR A 112 -7.39 13.89 -9.50
CA THR A 112 -7.77 13.67 -10.91
C THR A 112 -8.15 14.99 -11.52
N LYS A 113 -8.04 15.09 -12.85
CA LYS A 113 -8.38 16.30 -13.59
C LYS A 113 -9.75 16.87 -13.13
N GLY A 114 -9.75 18.04 -12.50
CA GLY A 114 -10.94 18.73 -12.01
C GLY A 114 -11.48 18.28 -10.64
N LYS A 115 -10.85 17.34 -9.95
CA LYS A 115 -11.26 16.94 -8.60
C LYS A 115 -10.18 17.25 -7.59
N MET A 116 -10.48 18.22 -6.72
CA MET A 116 -9.60 18.59 -5.61
C MET A 116 -9.93 17.76 -4.37
N SER A 117 -8.89 17.35 -3.66
CA SER A 117 -8.93 16.62 -2.40
C SER A 117 -8.25 17.46 -1.33
N PHE A 118 -8.68 17.33 -0.10
CA PHE A 118 -8.02 17.96 1.04
C PHE A 118 -6.85 17.10 1.50
N ILE A 119 -5.75 17.72 1.85
CA ILE A 119 -4.59 17.10 2.48
C ILE A 119 -4.24 17.84 3.78
N ALA A 120 -3.93 17.08 4.82
CA ALA A 120 -3.32 17.60 6.04
C ALA A 120 -2.01 16.89 6.31
N GLN A 121 -1.00 17.64 6.70
CA GLN A 121 0.33 17.12 7.03
C GLN A 121 0.89 17.76 8.30
N ASP A 122 1.78 17.05 8.95
CA ASP A 122 2.62 17.56 10.02
C ASP A 122 3.60 18.57 9.41
N PHE A 123 3.61 19.79 9.94
CA PHE A 123 4.44 20.87 9.40
C PHE A 123 5.94 20.61 9.62
N ASP A 124 6.30 20.03 10.78
CA ASP A 124 7.70 19.84 11.15
C ASP A 124 8.33 18.61 10.46
N ASN A 125 7.58 17.51 10.42
CA ASN A 125 8.07 16.22 9.91
C ASN A 125 7.67 15.95 8.46
N LEU A 126 6.81 16.78 7.86
CA LEU A 126 6.25 16.63 6.52
C LEU A 126 5.50 15.29 6.30
N ASN A 127 5.07 14.64 7.38
CA ASN A 127 4.30 13.40 7.31
C ASN A 127 2.84 13.71 6.98
N ILE A 128 2.28 12.96 6.03
CA ILE A 128 0.86 13.08 5.69
C ILE A 128 0.02 12.52 6.84
N ILE A 129 -0.83 13.36 7.43
CA ILE A 129 -1.80 12.96 8.45
C ILE A 129 -3.00 12.32 7.77
N THR A 130 -3.58 12.99 6.77
CA THR A 130 -4.73 12.48 6.03
C THR A 130 -4.85 13.08 4.64
N ILE A 131 -5.48 12.32 3.74
CA ILE A 131 -5.96 12.79 2.44
C ILE A 131 -7.45 12.42 2.35
N LEU A 132 -8.31 13.42 2.15
CA LEU A 132 -9.76 13.23 2.10
C LEU A 132 -10.27 13.41 0.67
N LYS A 133 -11.19 12.54 0.25
CA LYS A 133 -11.88 12.70 -1.03
C LYS A 133 -12.85 13.88 -0.94
N GLY A 134 -12.46 15.01 -1.54
CA GLY A 134 -13.21 16.26 -1.49
C GLY A 134 -12.66 17.23 -0.45
N ARG A 135 -13.06 18.51 -0.59
CA ARG A 135 -12.58 19.63 0.21
C ARG A 135 -13.69 20.43 0.91
N THR A 136 -14.89 19.85 1.01
CA THR A 136 -16.01 20.54 1.67
C THR A 136 -15.79 20.60 3.18
N GLN A 137 -16.27 21.67 3.81
CA GLN A 137 -16.21 21.83 5.26
C GLN A 137 -16.76 20.61 6.02
N ALA A 138 -17.87 20.05 5.53
CA ALA A 138 -18.50 18.88 6.16
C ALA A 138 -17.55 17.66 6.16
N VAL A 139 -16.85 17.38 5.05
CA VAL A 139 -15.92 16.26 4.94
C VAL A 139 -14.74 16.43 5.90
N ILE A 140 -14.17 17.63 5.96
CA ILE A 140 -13.02 17.95 6.82
C ILE A 140 -13.43 17.89 8.28
N ARG A 141 -14.53 18.57 8.64
CA ARG A 141 -15.08 18.59 10.01
C ARG A 141 -15.35 17.18 10.50
N ASN A 142 -16.08 16.37 9.74
CA ASN A 142 -16.42 14.99 10.11
C ASN A 142 -15.20 14.13 10.30
N HIS A 143 -14.12 14.36 9.55
CA HIS A 143 -12.87 13.63 9.73
C HIS A 143 -12.20 14.01 11.06
N PHE A 144 -12.00 15.31 11.32
CA PHE A 144 -11.32 15.76 12.53
C PHE A 144 -12.16 15.56 13.81
N LEU A 145 -13.49 15.53 13.73
CA LEU A 145 -14.35 15.16 14.86
C LEU A 145 -14.20 13.70 15.32
N ARG A 146 -13.54 12.85 14.55
CA ARG A 146 -13.22 11.46 14.97
C ARG A 146 -12.05 11.40 15.95
N TYR A 147 -11.25 12.46 16.05
CA TYR A 147 -10.24 12.60 17.10
C TYR A 147 -10.89 13.09 18.38
N ASP A 148 -10.44 12.58 19.51
CA ASP A 148 -10.86 13.08 20.80
C ASP A 148 -10.58 14.56 20.96
N ARG A 149 -11.43 15.26 21.71
CA ARG A 149 -11.26 16.70 21.97
C ARG A 149 -9.87 17.01 22.53
N ALA A 150 -9.38 16.21 23.47
CA ALA A 150 -8.06 16.40 24.07
C ALA A 150 -6.91 16.33 23.03
N VAL A 151 -7.05 15.48 22.00
CA VAL A 151 -6.09 15.37 20.90
C VAL A 151 -6.19 16.59 20.00
N ARG A 152 -7.39 17.03 19.64
CA ARG A 152 -7.58 18.23 18.80
C ARG A 152 -7.07 19.50 19.47
N CYS A 153 -7.25 19.64 20.79
CA CYS A 153 -6.76 20.80 21.56
C CYS A 153 -5.21 20.86 21.70
N ARG A 154 -4.48 19.85 21.25
CA ARG A 154 -2.99 19.91 21.16
C ARG A 154 -2.51 20.70 19.95
N VAL A 155 -3.34 20.82 18.91
CA VAL A 155 -3.04 21.62 17.73
C VAL A 155 -3.02 23.09 18.11
N LYS A 156 -1.91 23.76 17.90
CA LYS A 156 -1.72 25.18 18.24
C LYS A 156 -1.78 26.08 17.00
N ILE A 157 -1.24 25.57 15.87
CA ILE A 157 -1.12 26.35 14.64
C ILE A 157 -1.56 25.48 13.47
N ILE A 158 -2.36 26.07 12.59
CA ILE A 158 -2.69 25.48 11.30
C ILE A 158 -2.26 26.49 10.20
N THR A 159 -1.28 26.09 9.40
CA THR A 159 -0.89 26.84 8.19
C THR A 159 -1.78 26.39 7.04
N MET A 160 -2.30 27.34 6.25
CA MET A 160 -3.18 27.06 5.13
C MET A 160 -3.07 28.14 4.06
N ASP A 161 -3.41 27.81 2.82
CA ASP A 161 -3.61 28.81 1.80
C ASP A 161 -4.85 29.66 2.13
N MET A 162 -4.93 30.89 1.58
CA MET A 162 -6.00 31.87 1.84
C MET A 162 -7.38 31.43 1.33
N PHE A 163 -7.75 30.17 1.50
CA PHE A 163 -9.06 29.66 1.16
C PHE A 163 -10.02 29.84 2.33
N SER A 164 -10.98 30.74 2.19
CA SER A 164 -11.91 31.17 3.25
C SER A 164 -12.61 30.03 3.98
N LEU A 165 -12.90 28.93 3.29
CA LEU A 165 -13.59 27.77 3.86
C LEU A 165 -12.78 27.07 4.97
N TYR A 166 -11.46 27.11 4.95
CA TYR A 166 -10.62 26.47 5.95
C TYR A 166 -10.47 27.29 7.20
N TYR A 167 -10.50 28.61 7.06
CA TYR A 167 -10.38 29.53 8.19
C TYR A 167 -11.50 29.34 9.23
N ASP A 168 -12.73 29.16 8.76
CA ASP A 168 -13.87 28.95 9.66
C ASP A 168 -13.87 27.58 10.36
N LEU A 169 -13.16 26.63 9.79
CA LEU A 169 -13.00 25.29 10.40
C LEU A 169 -11.85 25.23 11.42
N ALA A 170 -10.84 26.07 11.27
CA ALA A 170 -9.65 26.08 12.12
C ALA A 170 -9.87 26.85 13.44
N LYS A 171 -10.94 27.64 13.58
CA LYS A 171 -11.38 28.28 14.82
C LYS A 171 -11.99 27.30 15.78
#